data_50792fbd29cf84904899d51338d7d1c0
#
_entry.id   50792fbd29cf84904899d51338d7d1c0
#
_cell.length_a   1.000
_cell.length_b   1.000
_cell.length_c   1.000
_cell.angle_alpha   90.00
_cell.angle_beta   90.00
_cell.angle_gamma   90.00
#
_symmetry.space_group_name_H-M   'P 1'
#
loop_
_entity.id
_entity.type
_entity.pdbx_description
1 polymer ?
#
loop_
_entity_poly.entity_id
_entity_poly.type
_entity_poly.pdbx_seq_one_letter_code
_entity_poly.pdbx_strand_id
1 'polypeptide(L)'
;MRRNSLNQCLWLAAIAMSAALSASCSNGSPTNEPPTVTATARGNLRFKGPERLNADVAQALELPGSDVCKELGLYPCATTVHNVALGGVEPYGAGLYEASGITSATTPLVVERIMWSACTKRVDLDLANAGGAVLFRGVPLSGNKLANPDGEEVRSLITAVVQRALLREPSQAELTRYVQLAHDIEATGNATPARAFMQAVCFAAFSSAEAVFY
;
A
#
# COMPACT_ATOMS: atom_id res chain seq x y z
N MET A 1 10.94 -45.83 -46.34
CA MET A 1 10.48 -44.56 -46.95
C MET A 1 9.14 -44.13 -46.37
N ARG A 2 9.10 -43.48 -45.22
CA ARG A 2 7.91 -42.81 -44.65
C ARG A 2 8.34 -41.88 -43.50
N ARG A 3 8.94 -40.75 -43.87
CA ARG A 3 9.38 -39.74 -42.90
C ARG A 3 9.39 -38.34 -43.53
N ASN A 4 8.25 -37.81 -44.02
CA ASN A 4 8.21 -36.43 -44.49
C ASN A 4 6.84 -35.76 -44.41
N SER A 5 5.79 -36.41 -43.85
CA SER A 5 4.46 -35.79 -43.84
C SER A 5 4.12 -35.06 -42.52
N LEU A 6 4.87 -35.29 -41.43
CA LEU A 6 4.60 -34.58 -40.15
C LEU A 6 5.18 -33.17 -40.07
N ASN A 7 6.27 -32.89 -40.79
CA ASN A 7 6.88 -31.55 -40.75
C ASN A 7 6.14 -30.51 -41.62
N GLN A 8 5.36 -30.93 -42.62
CA GLN A 8 4.61 -29.99 -43.45
C GLN A 8 3.32 -29.48 -42.77
N CYS A 9 2.71 -30.23 -41.89
CA CYS A 9 1.55 -29.80 -41.14
C CYS A 9 1.89 -28.77 -40.03
N LEU A 10 3.09 -28.84 -39.47
CA LEU A 10 3.53 -27.87 -38.43
C LEU A 10 3.84 -26.46 -38.96
N TRP A 11 4.27 -26.38 -40.23
CA TRP A 11 4.57 -25.07 -40.86
C TRP A 11 3.34 -24.32 -41.34
N LEU A 12 2.29 -25.03 -41.71
CA LEU A 12 1.03 -24.40 -42.14
C LEU A 12 0.19 -23.89 -40.96
N ALA A 13 0.33 -24.48 -39.76
CA ALA A 13 -0.34 -23.99 -38.55
C ALA A 13 0.27 -22.70 -37.99
N ALA A 14 1.56 -22.45 -38.22
CA ALA A 14 2.25 -21.24 -37.74
C ALA A 14 1.91 -19.98 -38.57
N ILE A 15 1.50 -20.11 -39.82
CA ILE A 15 1.17 -18.97 -40.70
C ILE A 15 -0.28 -18.52 -40.50
N ALA A 16 -1.18 -19.39 -40.06
CA ALA A 16 -2.58 -19.03 -39.81
C ALA A 16 -2.80 -18.22 -38.52
N MET A 17 -1.84 -18.21 -37.58
CA MET A 17 -1.97 -17.50 -36.30
C MET A 17 -1.50 -16.05 -36.35
N SER A 18 -0.82 -15.64 -37.42
CA SER A 18 -0.27 -14.25 -37.56
C SER A 18 -1.27 -13.27 -38.20
N ALA A 19 -2.39 -13.72 -38.73
CA ALA A 19 -3.35 -12.86 -39.44
C ALA A 19 -4.53 -12.38 -38.57
N ALA A 20 -4.64 -12.83 -37.30
CA ALA A 20 -5.77 -12.48 -36.44
C ALA A 20 -5.51 -11.28 -35.47
N LEU A 21 -4.32 -10.66 -35.49
CA LEU A 21 -3.98 -9.56 -34.57
C LEU A 21 -4.04 -8.16 -35.20
N SER A 22 -4.52 -8.00 -36.43
CA SER A 22 -4.52 -6.68 -37.12
C SER A 22 -5.88 -6.05 -37.36
N ALA A 23 -6.96 -6.50 -36.68
CA ALA A 23 -8.30 -5.97 -36.85
C ALA A 23 -8.91 -5.35 -35.62
N SER A 24 -8.15 -4.54 -34.87
CA SER A 24 -8.69 -3.74 -33.75
C SER A 24 -8.20 -2.30 -33.78
N CYS A 25 -8.21 -1.67 -34.97
CA CYS A 25 -8.28 -0.22 -35.06
C CYS A 25 -9.68 0.14 -35.42
N SER A 26 -10.51 0.43 -34.43
CA SER A 26 -11.82 1.03 -34.65
C SER A 26 -11.61 2.40 -35.31
N ASN A 27 -12.07 2.56 -36.56
CA ASN A 27 -12.24 3.85 -37.20
C ASN A 27 -13.31 4.64 -36.44
N GLY A 28 -12.94 5.24 -35.30
CA GLY A 28 -13.68 6.34 -34.74
C GLY A 28 -13.47 7.55 -35.62
N SER A 29 -14.48 7.99 -36.35
CA SER A 29 -14.48 9.29 -37.02
C SER A 29 -14.07 10.36 -36.00
N PRO A 30 -13.13 11.27 -36.36
CA PRO A 30 -12.81 12.38 -35.45
C PRO A 30 -14.04 13.28 -35.36
N THR A 31 -14.79 13.18 -34.29
CA THR A 31 -15.73 14.24 -33.92
C THR A 31 -14.89 15.45 -33.57
N ASN A 32 -14.99 16.50 -34.37
CA ASN A 32 -14.35 17.81 -34.11
C ASN A 32 -15.07 18.57 -32.96
N GLU A 33 -15.45 17.85 -31.92
CA GLU A 33 -15.93 18.48 -30.69
C GLU A 33 -14.69 18.86 -29.88
N PRO A 34 -14.48 20.17 -29.57
CA PRO A 34 -13.37 20.57 -28.76
C PRO A 34 -13.50 19.85 -27.43
N PRO A 35 -12.40 19.31 -26.86
CA PRO A 35 -12.45 18.65 -25.57
C PRO A 35 -13.05 19.60 -24.56
N THR A 36 -14.21 19.26 -24.01
CA THR A 36 -14.81 20.00 -22.91
C THR A 36 -13.85 19.83 -21.73
N VAL A 37 -13.00 20.82 -21.52
CA VAL A 37 -12.15 20.87 -20.32
C VAL A 37 -13.11 21.14 -19.16
N THR A 38 -13.64 20.07 -18.59
CA THR A 38 -14.22 20.16 -17.25
C THR A 38 -13.10 20.64 -16.35
N ALA A 39 -13.22 21.87 -15.85
CA ALA A 39 -12.35 22.38 -14.82
C ALA A 39 -12.48 21.42 -13.61
N THR A 40 -11.64 20.39 -13.57
CA THR A 40 -11.45 19.64 -12.36
C THR A 40 -10.93 20.64 -11.33
N ALA A 41 -11.68 20.84 -10.25
CA ALA A 41 -11.15 21.53 -9.09
C ALA A 41 -9.81 20.83 -8.80
N ARG A 42 -8.70 21.48 -9.15
CA ARG A 42 -7.37 20.99 -8.82
C ARG A 42 -7.27 21.05 -7.30
N GLY A 43 -7.60 19.95 -6.64
CA GLY A 43 -7.21 19.78 -5.27
C GLY A 43 -5.70 19.92 -5.25
N ASN A 44 -5.19 20.92 -4.55
CA ASN A 44 -3.76 21.05 -4.32
C ASN A 44 -3.35 19.96 -3.34
N LEU A 45 -3.22 18.72 -3.82
CA LEU A 45 -2.69 17.64 -3.02
C LEU A 45 -1.25 17.97 -2.64
N ARG A 46 -1.02 18.11 -1.35
CA ARG A 46 0.31 18.37 -0.79
C ARG A 46 0.76 17.17 0.01
N PHE A 47 1.97 16.74 -0.24
CA PHE A 47 2.61 15.73 0.58
C PHE A 47 2.86 16.26 2.00
N LYS A 48 2.63 15.43 3.01
CA LYS A 48 2.72 15.83 4.42
C LYS A 48 4.10 16.28 4.89
N GLY A 49 5.16 15.86 4.19
CA GLY A 49 6.53 16.10 4.63
C GLY A 49 6.96 15.22 5.81
N PRO A 50 8.25 15.24 6.17
CA PRO A 50 8.82 14.27 7.10
C PRO A 50 8.26 14.38 8.52
N GLU A 51 8.18 15.58 9.07
CA GLU A 51 7.74 15.82 10.45
C GLU A 51 6.27 15.48 10.62
N ARG A 52 5.43 15.97 9.71
CA ARG A 52 3.98 15.76 9.77
C ARG A 52 3.65 14.29 9.55
N LEU A 53 4.27 13.65 8.56
CA LEU A 53 4.08 12.22 8.29
C LEU A 53 4.44 11.39 9.53
N ASN A 54 5.59 11.66 10.14
CA ASN A 54 6.04 10.94 11.33
C ASN A 54 5.09 11.17 12.52
N ALA A 55 4.62 12.41 12.72
CA ALA A 55 3.71 12.73 13.80
C ALA A 55 2.32 12.08 13.63
N ASP A 56 1.76 12.13 12.42
CA ASP A 56 0.45 11.53 12.12
C ASP A 56 0.49 10.01 12.31
N VAL A 57 1.55 9.34 11.83
CA VAL A 57 1.73 7.89 12.00
C VAL A 57 1.93 7.52 13.48
N ALA A 58 2.77 8.28 14.19
CA ALA A 58 3.01 8.10 15.61
C ALA A 58 1.69 8.19 16.41
N GLN A 59 0.90 9.22 16.13
CA GLN A 59 -0.39 9.43 16.80
C GLN A 59 -1.39 8.33 16.46
N ALA A 60 -1.56 8.01 15.19
CA ALA A 60 -2.54 7.02 14.75
C ALA A 60 -2.22 5.60 15.24
N LEU A 61 -0.95 5.26 15.35
CA LEU A 61 -0.48 3.96 15.84
C LEU A 61 -0.17 3.95 17.34
N GLU A 62 -0.35 5.07 18.04
CA GLU A 62 0.02 5.23 19.45
C GLU A 62 1.45 4.74 19.75
N LEU A 63 2.37 5.20 18.92
CA LEU A 63 3.81 4.94 19.06
C LEU A 63 4.53 6.24 19.45
N PRO A 64 5.63 6.15 20.24
CA PRO A 64 6.54 7.28 20.33
C PRO A 64 7.06 7.67 18.94
N GLY A 65 7.14 8.96 18.63
CA GLY A 65 7.62 9.41 17.32
C GLY A 65 9.01 8.87 16.95
N SER A 66 9.87 8.65 17.96
CA SER A 66 11.18 8.01 17.79
C SER A 66 11.11 6.53 17.43
N ASP A 67 9.96 5.88 17.61
CA ASP A 67 9.79 4.42 17.42
C ASP A 67 9.00 4.06 16.16
N VAL A 68 8.54 5.05 15.41
CA VAL A 68 7.85 4.85 14.12
C VAL A 68 8.76 4.11 13.14
N CYS A 69 9.99 4.60 12.98
CA CYS A 69 11.00 3.94 12.16
C CYS A 69 12.40 4.39 12.58
N LYS A 70 13.33 3.44 12.69
CA LYS A 70 14.75 3.69 12.98
C LYS A 70 15.63 2.93 11.99
N GLU A 71 16.51 3.66 11.28
CA GLU A 71 17.59 3.06 10.52
C GLU A 71 18.69 2.59 11.45
N LEU A 72 19.18 1.38 11.24
CA LEU A 72 20.20 0.74 12.07
C LEU A 72 19.85 0.72 13.56
N GLY A 73 18.56 0.83 13.91
CA GLY A 73 18.10 0.90 15.29
C GLY A 73 18.38 2.22 16.02
N LEU A 74 18.97 3.21 15.37
CA LEU A 74 19.48 4.46 15.97
C LEU A 74 18.85 5.72 15.39
N TYR A 75 18.81 5.84 14.08
CA TYR A 75 18.51 7.10 13.41
C TYR A 75 17.04 7.16 12.97
N PRO A 76 16.25 8.20 13.36
CA PRO A 76 14.89 8.37 12.89
C PRO A 76 14.82 8.41 11.35
N CYS A 77 14.00 7.53 10.75
CA CYS A 77 13.91 7.43 9.30
C CYS A 77 13.42 8.74 8.66
N ALA A 78 12.27 9.23 9.08
CA ALA A 78 11.60 10.34 8.42
C ALA A 78 12.36 11.66 8.58
N THR A 79 12.72 12.01 9.82
CA THR A 79 13.22 13.34 10.16
C THR A 79 14.74 13.48 10.09
N THR A 80 15.46 12.36 9.91
CA THR A 80 16.93 12.37 9.84
C THR A 80 17.43 11.74 8.55
N VAL A 81 17.22 10.43 8.36
CA VAL A 81 17.85 9.71 7.24
C VAL A 81 17.21 10.04 5.91
N HIS A 82 15.90 10.13 5.86
CA HIS A 82 15.14 10.33 4.63
C HIS A 82 14.47 11.70 4.54
N ASN A 83 14.93 12.65 5.35
CA ASN A 83 14.36 14.00 5.42
C ASN A 83 14.23 14.65 4.04
N VAL A 84 15.31 14.65 3.26
CA VAL A 84 15.34 15.23 1.90
C VAL A 84 14.41 14.47 0.95
N ALA A 85 14.40 13.14 0.99
CA ALA A 85 13.54 12.32 0.13
C ALA A 85 12.05 12.55 0.41
N LEU A 86 11.70 13.01 1.62
CA LEU A 86 10.36 13.38 2.04
C LEU A 86 10.08 14.89 1.90
N GLY A 87 10.94 15.63 1.20
CA GLY A 87 10.75 17.06 0.96
C GLY A 87 11.06 17.96 2.15
N GLY A 88 11.82 17.49 3.12
CA GLY A 88 12.24 18.26 4.29
C GLY A 88 13.37 19.25 3.99
N VAL A 89 13.64 20.13 4.95
CA VAL A 89 14.69 21.16 4.89
C VAL A 89 16.04 20.57 5.26
N GLU A 90 17.06 20.81 4.43
CA GLU A 90 18.46 20.41 4.68
C GLU A 90 19.40 21.47 4.11
N PRO A 91 19.63 22.57 4.85
CA PRO A 91 20.37 23.71 4.33
C PRO A 91 21.89 23.47 4.21
N TYR A 92 22.44 22.60 5.06
CA TYR A 92 23.90 22.46 5.17
C TYR A 92 24.48 21.42 4.22
N GLY A 93 23.83 20.25 4.10
CA GLY A 93 24.30 19.15 3.25
C GLY A 93 23.75 19.22 1.83
N ALA A 94 22.49 19.60 1.66
CA ALA A 94 21.80 19.60 0.38
C ALA A 94 21.44 21.00 -0.16
N GLY A 95 21.68 22.07 0.59
CA GLY A 95 21.32 23.44 0.19
C GLY A 95 19.82 23.69 0.07
N LEU A 96 18.99 22.92 0.76
CA LEU A 96 17.54 23.00 0.72
C LEU A 96 17.03 23.84 1.92
N TYR A 97 16.69 25.08 1.65
CA TYR A 97 16.27 26.04 2.68
C TYR A 97 14.76 26.08 2.92
N GLU A 98 13.97 25.47 2.02
CA GLU A 98 12.52 25.44 2.10
C GLU A 98 12.01 24.01 1.93
N ALA A 99 10.93 23.67 2.65
CA ALA A 99 10.27 22.39 2.51
C ALA A 99 9.62 22.27 1.13
N SER A 100 9.86 21.16 0.46
CA SER A 100 9.23 20.85 -0.82
C SER A 100 7.87 20.20 -0.59
N GLY A 101 6.81 20.79 -1.13
CA GLY A 101 5.50 20.14 -1.19
C GLY A 101 5.38 19.08 -2.32
N ILE A 102 6.48 18.83 -3.02
CA ILE A 102 6.53 17.92 -4.18
C ILE A 102 7.23 16.64 -3.77
N THR A 103 6.70 15.50 -4.21
CA THR A 103 7.33 14.19 -4.00
C THR A 103 8.45 13.96 -5.02
N SER A 104 9.52 13.30 -4.59
CA SER A 104 10.58 12.78 -5.45
C SER A 104 10.26 11.35 -5.92
N ALA A 105 11.00 10.83 -6.87
CA ALA A 105 10.87 9.44 -7.32
C ALA A 105 11.14 8.42 -6.21
N THR A 106 11.91 8.79 -5.18
CA THR A 106 12.24 7.95 -4.04
C THR A 106 11.24 8.05 -2.89
N THR A 107 10.40 9.09 -2.85
CA THR A 107 9.42 9.32 -1.78
C THR A 107 8.53 8.11 -1.51
N PRO A 108 7.94 7.43 -2.52
CA PRO A 108 7.10 6.27 -2.27
C PRO A 108 7.84 5.13 -1.53
N LEU A 109 9.06 4.84 -1.94
CA LEU A 109 9.88 3.78 -1.31
C LEU A 109 10.19 4.10 0.16
N VAL A 110 10.46 5.36 0.45
CA VAL A 110 10.71 5.83 1.82
C VAL A 110 9.43 5.75 2.66
N VAL A 111 8.29 6.17 2.11
CA VAL A 111 6.99 6.05 2.77
C VAL A 111 6.71 4.58 3.11
N GLU A 112 6.83 3.69 2.14
CA GLU A 112 6.62 2.24 2.35
C GLU A 112 7.51 1.70 3.46
N ARG A 113 8.79 2.07 3.48
CA ARG A 113 9.73 1.66 4.52
C ARG A 113 9.31 2.11 5.92
N ILE A 114 8.90 3.37 6.04
CA ILE A 114 8.43 3.94 7.32
C ILE A 114 7.16 3.23 7.78
N MET A 115 6.18 3.07 6.89
CA MET A 115 4.91 2.43 7.22
C MET A 115 5.09 0.95 7.57
N TRP A 116 5.94 0.23 6.83
CA TRP A 116 6.27 -1.15 7.16
C TRP A 116 6.88 -1.28 8.56
N SER A 117 7.85 -0.42 8.90
CA SER A 117 8.47 -0.39 10.22
C SER A 117 7.45 -0.11 11.32
N ALA A 118 6.65 0.95 11.17
CA ALA A 118 5.66 1.36 12.16
C ALA A 118 4.56 0.30 12.36
N CYS A 119 4.03 -0.26 11.27
CA CYS A 119 3.01 -1.30 11.32
C CYS A 119 3.55 -2.59 11.96
N THR A 120 4.78 -3.00 11.62
CA THR A 120 5.43 -4.14 12.26
C THR A 120 5.54 -3.95 13.76
N LYS A 121 6.04 -2.79 14.19
CA LYS A 121 6.17 -2.44 15.62
C LYS A 121 4.82 -2.46 16.33
N ARG A 122 3.77 -1.87 15.72
CA ARG A 122 2.43 -1.84 16.34
C ARG A 122 1.83 -3.23 16.44
N VAL A 123 1.91 -4.04 15.40
CA VAL A 123 1.42 -5.43 15.41
C VAL A 123 2.13 -6.25 16.50
N ASP A 124 3.44 -6.12 16.62
CA ASP A 124 4.20 -6.85 17.64
C ASP A 124 3.79 -6.45 19.07
N LEU A 125 3.54 -5.15 19.32
CA LEU A 125 3.07 -4.67 20.60
C LEU A 125 1.63 -5.17 20.90
N ASP A 126 0.74 -5.16 19.90
CA ASP A 126 -0.64 -5.62 20.05
C ASP A 126 -0.72 -7.13 20.31
N LEU A 127 0.11 -7.92 19.62
CA LEU A 127 0.20 -9.36 19.86
C LEU A 127 0.83 -9.71 21.21
N ALA A 128 1.81 -8.92 21.66
CA ALA A 128 2.43 -9.12 22.96
C ALA A 128 1.52 -8.76 24.13
N ASN A 129 0.58 -7.83 23.95
CA ASN A 129 -0.35 -7.37 24.97
C ASN A 129 -1.76 -7.15 24.39
N ALA A 130 -2.51 -8.23 24.22
CA ALA A 130 -3.85 -8.19 23.65
C ALA A 130 -4.84 -7.29 24.46
N GLY A 131 -4.65 -7.17 25.78
CA GLY A 131 -5.49 -6.31 26.63
C GLY A 131 -5.25 -4.82 26.39
N GLY A 132 -4.03 -4.44 25.99
CA GLY A 132 -3.65 -3.07 25.63
C GLY A 132 -3.53 -2.84 24.13
N ALA A 133 -4.04 -3.75 23.30
CA ALA A 133 -3.96 -3.62 21.86
C ALA A 133 -4.65 -2.35 21.34
N VAL A 134 -4.03 -1.69 20.39
CA VAL A 134 -4.51 -0.42 19.82
C VAL A 134 -5.31 -0.65 18.55
N LEU A 135 -4.73 -1.39 17.60
CA LEU A 135 -5.36 -1.67 16.30
C LEU A 135 -6.11 -3.01 16.31
N PHE A 136 -5.49 -4.02 16.92
CA PHE A 136 -5.91 -5.42 16.77
C PHE A 136 -6.56 -5.97 18.05
N ARG A 137 -7.34 -5.12 18.71
CA ARG A 137 -8.05 -5.48 19.95
C ARG A 137 -9.13 -6.52 19.68
N GLY A 138 -9.13 -7.59 20.47
CA GLY A 138 -10.21 -8.58 20.45
C GLY A 138 -10.24 -9.47 19.22
N VAL A 139 -9.15 -9.53 18.44
CA VAL A 139 -9.07 -10.41 17.27
C VAL A 139 -8.98 -11.86 17.75
N PRO A 140 -9.95 -12.71 17.39
CA PRO A 140 -9.92 -14.11 17.77
C PRO A 140 -8.87 -14.85 16.94
N LEU A 141 -7.89 -15.42 17.65
CA LEU A 141 -6.83 -16.23 17.04
C LEU A 141 -7.05 -17.70 17.34
N SER A 142 -6.78 -18.54 16.35
CA SER A 142 -6.66 -20.00 16.49
C SER A 142 -5.21 -20.38 16.21
N GLY A 143 -4.40 -20.47 17.26
CA GLY A 143 -2.94 -20.57 17.12
C GLY A 143 -2.38 -19.34 16.43
N ASN A 144 -1.73 -19.54 15.27
CA ASN A 144 -1.12 -18.46 14.48
C ASN A 144 -2.03 -17.93 13.36
N LYS A 145 -3.30 -18.37 13.32
CA LYS A 145 -4.28 -17.99 12.29
C LYS A 145 -5.40 -17.15 12.88
N LEU A 146 -6.12 -16.42 12.02
CA LEU A 146 -7.42 -15.87 12.38
C LEU A 146 -8.40 -17.01 12.62
N ALA A 147 -9.21 -16.94 13.68
CA ALA A 147 -10.18 -18.00 13.96
C ALA A 147 -11.30 -18.04 12.90
N ASN A 148 -11.69 -16.88 12.38
CA ASN A 148 -12.67 -16.72 11.32
C ASN A 148 -12.32 -15.49 10.46
N PRO A 149 -11.65 -15.64 9.29
CA PRO A 149 -11.31 -14.52 8.42
C PRO A 149 -12.51 -13.72 7.92
N ASP A 150 -13.68 -14.37 7.75
CA ASP A 150 -14.93 -13.73 7.30
C ASP A 150 -15.77 -13.14 8.45
N GLY A 151 -15.29 -13.30 9.68
CA GLY A 151 -16.02 -12.89 10.89
C GLY A 151 -16.19 -11.37 11.02
N GLU A 152 -17.18 -10.98 11.80
CA GLU A 152 -17.46 -9.57 12.10
C GLU A 152 -16.30 -8.92 12.87
N GLU A 153 -15.58 -9.67 13.68
CA GLU A 153 -14.42 -9.21 14.42
C GLU A 153 -13.28 -8.78 13.47
N VAL A 154 -13.05 -9.52 12.37
CA VAL A 154 -12.07 -9.17 11.37
C VAL A 154 -12.52 -7.93 10.59
N ARG A 155 -13.79 -7.82 10.23
CA ARG A 155 -14.35 -6.63 9.57
C ARG A 155 -14.25 -5.40 10.47
N SER A 156 -14.57 -5.52 11.74
CA SER A 156 -14.44 -4.45 12.73
C SER A 156 -12.98 -4.01 12.90
N LEU A 157 -12.04 -4.95 12.91
CA LEU A 157 -10.61 -4.67 12.91
C LEU A 157 -10.18 -3.87 11.68
N ILE A 158 -10.57 -4.32 10.48
CA ILE A 158 -10.25 -3.61 9.22
C ILE A 158 -10.81 -2.18 9.29
N THR A 159 -12.05 -2.03 9.75
CA THR A 159 -12.69 -0.73 9.92
C THR A 159 -11.89 0.17 10.87
N ALA A 160 -11.48 -0.34 12.01
CA ALA A 160 -10.67 0.43 12.98
C ALA A 160 -9.32 0.87 12.39
N VAL A 161 -8.65 0.03 11.62
CA VAL A 161 -7.39 0.39 10.96
C VAL A 161 -7.60 1.48 9.91
N VAL A 162 -8.61 1.34 9.06
CA VAL A 162 -8.93 2.33 8.02
C VAL A 162 -9.34 3.66 8.63
N GLN A 163 -10.18 3.66 9.67
CA GLN A 163 -10.56 4.88 10.37
C GLN A 163 -9.36 5.62 10.97
N ARG A 164 -8.41 4.90 11.58
CA ARG A 164 -7.20 5.51 12.14
C ARG A 164 -6.24 6.05 11.07
N ALA A 165 -6.14 5.37 9.93
CA ALA A 165 -5.26 5.76 8.84
C ALA A 165 -5.84 6.89 7.99
N LEU A 166 -7.15 6.81 7.66
CA LEU A 166 -7.79 7.62 6.64
C LEU A 166 -8.91 8.53 7.18
N LEU A 167 -9.21 8.45 8.48
CA LEU A 167 -10.26 9.23 9.16
C LEU A 167 -11.65 9.08 8.54
N ARG A 168 -11.91 7.94 7.91
CA ARG A 168 -13.19 7.57 7.31
C ARG A 168 -13.49 6.08 7.46
N GLU A 169 -14.73 5.71 7.23
CA GLU A 169 -15.15 4.31 7.12
C GLU A 169 -14.63 3.68 5.82
N PRO A 170 -14.27 2.39 5.84
CA PRO A 170 -13.98 1.66 4.61
C PRO A 170 -15.25 1.43 3.80
N SER A 171 -15.14 1.49 2.49
CA SER A 171 -16.21 1.06 1.59
C SER A 171 -16.40 -0.47 1.64
N GLN A 172 -17.55 -0.97 1.19
CA GLN A 172 -17.78 -2.42 1.10
C GLN A 172 -16.78 -3.12 0.18
N ALA A 173 -16.35 -2.44 -0.88
CA ALA A 173 -15.33 -2.97 -1.79
C ALA A 173 -13.96 -3.10 -1.11
N GLU A 174 -13.57 -2.13 -0.29
CA GLU A 174 -12.34 -2.20 0.52
C GLU A 174 -12.41 -3.32 1.56
N LEU A 175 -13.51 -3.41 2.31
CA LEU A 175 -13.73 -4.50 3.27
C LEU A 175 -13.60 -5.88 2.60
N THR A 176 -14.25 -6.06 1.46
CA THR A 176 -14.19 -7.33 0.72
C THR A 176 -12.76 -7.65 0.29
N ARG A 177 -12.00 -6.65 -0.19
CA ARG A 177 -10.61 -6.86 -0.60
C ARG A 177 -9.68 -7.20 0.57
N TYR A 178 -9.87 -6.56 1.72
CA TYR A 178 -9.08 -6.88 2.92
C TYR A 178 -9.42 -8.26 3.49
N VAL A 179 -10.69 -8.68 3.45
CA VAL A 179 -11.08 -10.05 3.83
C VAL A 179 -10.45 -11.06 2.85
N GLN A 180 -10.49 -10.78 1.54
CA GLN A 180 -9.83 -11.62 0.56
C GLN A 180 -8.32 -11.72 0.82
N LEU A 181 -7.66 -10.62 1.19
CA LEU A 181 -6.25 -10.63 1.56
C LEU A 181 -5.95 -11.58 2.72
N ALA A 182 -6.86 -11.73 3.69
CA ALA A 182 -6.69 -12.69 4.78
C ALA A 182 -6.64 -14.13 4.24
N HIS A 183 -7.56 -14.48 3.35
CA HIS A 183 -7.57 -15.81 2.70
C HIS A 183 -6.33 -16.04 1.84
N ASP A 184 -5.93 -15.04 1.06
CA ASP A 184 -4.75 -15.15 0.19
C ASP A 184 -3.47 -15.38 1.02
N ILE A 185 -3.32 -14.68 2.15
CA ILE A 185 -2.17 -14.87 3.05
C ILE A 185 -2.19 -16.27 3.68
N GLU A 186 -3.34 -16.77 4.11
CA GLU A 186 -3.44 -18.14 4.62
C GLU A 186 -3.09 -19.19 3.56
N ALA A 187 -3.50 -18.96 2.32
CA ALA A 187 -3.21 -19.85 1.20
C ALA A 187 -1.71 -19.91 0.84
N THR A 188 -0.90 -18.91 1.20
CA THR A 188 0.56 -18.93 0.96
C THR A 188 1.31 -19.94 1.82
N GLY A 189 0.69 -20.52 2.84
CA GLY A 189 1.36 -21.39 3.80
C GLY A 189 2.29 -20.66 4.78
N ASN A 190 2.09 -19.36 4.98
CA ASN A 190 2.85 -18.56 5.95
C ASN A 190 2.75 -19.19 7.36
N ALA A 191 3.86 -19.24 8.09
CA ALA A 191 3.88 -19.81 9.44
C ALA A 191 3.09 -18.99 10.47
N THR A 192 2.92 -17.69 10.22
CA THR A 192 2.20 -16.74 11.09
C THR A 192 1.21 -15.88 10.30
N PRO A 193 0.18 -16.50 9.68
CA PRO A 193 -0.69 -15.80 8.74
C PRO A 193 -1.49 -14.66 9.40
N ALA A 194 -1.93 -14.79 10.64
CA ALA A 194 -2.63 -13.71 11.33
C ALA A 194 -1.74 -12.47 11.50
N ARG A 195 -0.49 -12.66 11.94
CA ARG A 195 0.49 -11.56 12.05
C ARG A 195 0.76 -10.91 10.70
N ALA A 196 0.95 -11.72 9.66
CA ALA A 196 1.19 -11.22 8.30
C ALA A 196 -0.02 -10.42 7.77
N PHE A 197 -1.24 -10.89 8.03
CA PHE A 197 -2.47 -10.18 7.69
C PHE A 197 -2.57 -8.83 8.40
N MET A 198 -2.36 -8.80 9.71
CA MET A 198 -2.38 -7.56 10.48
C MET A 198 -1.37 -6.53 9.96
N GLN A 199 -0.14 -6.98 9.66
CA GLN A 199 0.89 -6.13 9.06
C GLN A 199 0.47 -5.61 7.68
N ALA A 200 -0.08 -6.48 6.82
CA ALA A 200 -0.48 -6.11 5.46
C ALA A 200 -1.64 -5.11 5.45
N VAL A 201 -2.67 -5.29 6.29
CA VAL A 201 -3.81 -4.36 6.40
C VAL A 201 -3.34 -2.99 6.90
N CYS A 202 -2.55 -2.96 7.97
CA CYS A 202 -1.96 -1.72 8.49
C CYS A 202 -1.12 -1.04 7.41
N PHE A 203 -0.18 -1.75 6.80
CA PHE A 203 0.68 -1.22 5.76
C PHE A 203 -0.11 -0.64 4.58
N ALA A 204 -1.08 -1.38 4.05
CA ALA A 204 -1.88 -0.94 2.91
C ALA A 204 -2.70 0.33 3.20
N ALA A 205 -3.26 0.45 4.40
CA ALA A 205 -4.01 1.62 4.80
C ALA A 205 -3.11 2.85 4.96
N PHE A 206 -2.00 2.72 5.71
CA PHE A 206 -1.12 3.84 6.04
C PHE A 206 -0.20 4.26 4.89
N SER A 207 0.12 3.38 3.92
CA SER A 207 0.92 3.72 2.73
C SER A 207 0.08 4.26 1.57
N SER A 208 -1.24 4.29 1.71
CA SER A 208 -2.12 4.81 0.66
C SER A 208 -1.89 6.30 0.38
N ALA A 209 -2.17 6.74 -0.85
CA ALA A 209 -2.07 8.15 -1.22
C ALA A 209 -2.93 9.04 -0.30
N GLU A 210 -4.12 8.57 0.08
CA GLU A 210 -5.04 9.28 0.99
C GLU A 210 -4.43 9.50 2.38
N ALA A 211 -3.60 8.58 2.86
CA ALA A 211 -2.93 8.70 4.16
C ALA A 211 -1.74 9.67 4.13
N VAL A 212 -1.06 9.83 3.00
CA VAL A 212 0.21 10.57 2.91
C VAL A 212 0.09 11.97 2.32
N PHE A 213 -1.05 12.29 1.69
CA PHE A 213 -1.35 13.63 1.18
C PHE A 213 -2.48 14.30 1.99
N TYR A 214 -2.65 15.63 1.83
CA TYR A 214 -3.73 16.44 2.38
C TYR A 214 -4.14 17.56 1.41
#